data_69b70b0c1e0daf2d0870bc22b7c1146e
#
_entry.id   69b70b0c1e0daf2d0870bc22b7c1146e
#
_cell.length_a   1.000
_cell.length_b   1.000
_cell.length_c   1.000
_cell.angle_alpha   90.00
_cell.angle_beta   90.00
_cell.angle_gamma   90.00
#
_symmetry.space_group_name_H-M   'P 1'
#
loop_
_entity.id
_entity.type
_entity.pdbx_description
1 polymer ?
#
loop_
_entity_poly.entity_id
_entity_poly.type
_entity_poly.pdbx_seq_one_letter_code
_entity_poly.pdbx_strand_id
1 'polypeptide(L)'
;MLHNLYVKNLALIDEIEVEFTKGLNILTGETGAGKSIILGSVNLALGGKYSADIIRKSAEYGYVELTLFVENKTQEEALKRKDIFPEDGVVVLSRKLMSKRSISKINGETVPIALLKEAASILIDIHGQHEHQSLLYKKNHLTILDAFAKENIKQVKEKLAKAYLIYKEQKEELEEALTDEKERNKEIGFLEFEIQEIRQAKLSRQEDETLEETYRRMTNGKKIVGNLEEAYEYTGGTNSETASEAISRALRCMQEAVGCDEQAQDMFQQLAEIDSLLNDFNRELSDYKMSFDFSEETFFEVETRLNEINRLKAKYGNSIEEILEYCDKKEERLLKLQDYDAYLAQLQKKVEETEAEVKHYSNQLSLLRKEEAVKLAEAIRKGLRDLNFLDTQFEIVFRELGTYTVQGTDEVEFMISMNPGEPVKALGDVASGGELSRIMLAIKSVMAEKDQIETLIFDEIDVGISGRTAQKVSEKMSFIGRNHQVICITHLAQIAAMADAHYAIEKQVEDGVTKSKIFRLSKEQEIEELARILGGAKITDTVMQSAAEMKELAERTK
;
A
#
# COMPACT_ATOMS: atom_id res chain seq x y z
N MET A 1 -18.52 1.55 1.43
CA MET A 1 -19.78 2.29 1.63
C MET A 1 -19.67 3.21 2.84
N LEU A 2 -20.10 4.49 2.75
CA LEU A 2 -20.09 5.42 3.88
C LEU A 2 -21.16 5.03 4.89
N HIS A 3 -20.76 4.68 6.09
CA HIS A 3 -21.69 4.31 7.16
C HIS A 3 -22.01 5.50 8.05
N ASN A 4 -20.99 6.22 8.51
CA ASN A 4 -21.19 7.31 9.45
C ASN A 4 -20.37 8.56 9.06
N LEU A 5 -20.98 9.72 9.24
CA LEU A 5 -20.34 11.04 9.18
C LEU A 5 -20.46 11.69 10.55
N TYR A 6 -19.34 11.95 11.20
CA TYR A 6 -19.26 12.72 12.42
C TYR A 6 -18.58 14.08 12.17
N VAL A 7 -19.21 15.14 12.59
CA VAL A 7 -18.72 16.52 12.41
C VAL A 7 -18.82 17.29 13.72
N LYS A 8 -17.74 17.98 14.09
CA LYS A 8 -17.70 18.80 15.30
C LYS A 8 -17.03 20.15 15.05
N ASN A 9 -17.66 21.23 15.58
CA ASN A 9 -17.15 22.59 15.57
C ASN A 9 -16.89 23.17 14.15
N LEU A 10 -17.75 22.90 13.20
CA LEU A 10 -17.63 23.45 11.84
C LEU A 10 -18.81 24.35 11.48
N ALA A 11 -18.54 25.59 11.16
CA ALA A 11 -19.52 26.60 10.77
C ALA A 11 -20.73 26.66 11.72
N LEU A 12 -21.92 26.27 11.27
CA LEU A 12 -23.15 26.21 12.08
C LEU A 12 -23.31 24.89 12.84
N ILE A 13 -22.41 23.95 12.63
CA ILE A 13 -22.46 22.64 13.28
C ILE A 13 -21.66 22.69 14.59
N ASP A 14 -22.33 22.41 15.68
CA ASP A 14 -21.71 22.19 17.00
C ASP A 14 -21.18 20.75 17.06
N GLU A 15 -22.10 19.78 16.96
CA GLU A 15 -21.80 18.37 16.90
C GLU A 15 -22.94 17.67 16.17
N ILE A 16 -22.62 16.89 15.15
CA ILE A 16 -23.59 16.13 14.35
C ILE A 16 -23.00 14.76 14.06
N GLU A 17 -23.85 13.75 14.15
CA GLU A 17 -23.59 12.40 13.71
C GLU A 17 -24.72 11.94 12.79
N VAL A 18 -24.37 11.39 11.63
CA VAL A 18 -25.32 10.94 10.62
C VAL A 18 -24.94 9.55 10.14
N GLU A 19 -25.85 8.61 10.33
CA GLU A 19 -25.73 7.26 9.77
C GLU A 19 -26.44 7.17 8.41
N PHE A 20 -25.70 6.78 7.38
CA PHE A 20 -26.23 6.56 6.03
C PHE A 20 -26.53 5.08 5.79
N THR A 21 -27.49 4.81 4.91
CA THR A 21 -27.90 3.46 4.54
C THR A 21 -27.51 3.12 3.10
N LYS A 22 -27.61 1.85 2.71
CA LYS A 22 -27.52 1.43 1.30
C LYS A 22 -28.65 2.10 0.48
N GLY A 23 -28.43 2.24 -0.83
CA GLY A 23 -29.40 2.85 -1.73
C GLY A 23 -29.32 4.37 -1.79
N LEU A 24 -30.42 5.01 -2.09
CA LEU A 24 -30.52 6.45 -2.33
C LEU A 24 -30.84 7.20 -1.03
N ASN A 25 -29.83 7.90 -0.50
CA ASN A 25 -29.93 8.77 0.68
C ASN A 25 -30.12 10.21 0.22
N ILE A 26 -31.22 10.81 0.58
CA ILE A 26 -31.57 12.20 0.21
C ILE A 26 -31.55 13.08 1.44
N LEU A 27 -30.91 14.25 1.29
CA LEU A 27 -30.89 15.30 2.30
C LEU A 27 -31.67 16.50 1.79
N THR A 28 -32.71 16.90 2.53
CA THR A 28 -33.50 18.11 2.28
C THR A 28 -33.34 19.11 3.41
N GLY A 29 -33.81 20.32 3.24
CA GLY A 29 -33.76 21.36 4.25
C GLY A 29 -33.80 22.75 3.62
N GLU A 30 -33.94 23.79 4.43
CA GLU A 30 -33.95 25.18 3.95
C GLU A 30 -32.59 25.62 3.37
N THR A 31 -32.64 26.53 2.40
CA THR A 31 -31.42 27.17 1.85
C THR A 31 -30.62 27.85 2.95
N GLY A 32 -29.33 27.57 3.01
CA GLY A 32 -28.44 28.07 4.08
C GLY A 32 -28.53 27.31 5.42
N ALA A 33 -29.34 26.23 5.52
CA ALA A 33 -29.49 25.43 6.75
C ALA A 33 -28.31 24.50 7.05
N GLY A 34 -27.27 24.50 6.24
CA GLY A 34 -26.12 23.63 6.47
C GLY A 34 -25.96 22.51 5.45
N LYS A 35 -26.79 22.45 4.39
CA LYS A 35 -26.66 21.46 3.32
C LYS A 35 -25.24 21.44 2.74
N SER A 36 -24.76 22.60 2.29
CA SER A 36 -23.39 22.74 1.75
C SER A 36 -22.30 22.50 2.82
N ILE A 37 -22.64 22.66 4.12
CA ILE A 37 -21.68 22.40 5.20
C ILE A 37 -21.47 20.88 5.37
N ILE A 38 -22.52 20.07 5.19
CA ILE A 38 -22.40 18.60 5.27
C ILE A 38 -21.52 18.06 4.18
N LEU A 39 -21.80 18.42 2.90
CA LEU A 39 -20.93 18.00 1.80
C LEU A 39 -19.51 18.60 1.91
N GLY A 40 -19.43 19.87 2.34
CA GLY A 40 -18.15 20.51 2.67
C GLY A 40 -17.39 19.72 3.74
N SER A 41 -18.10 19.20 4.77
CA SER A 41 -17.48 18.37 5.81
C SER A 41 -16.97 17.04 5.25
N VAL A 42 -17.75 16.36 4.41
CA VAL A 42 -17.27 15.15 3.71
C VAL A 42 -16.03 15.47 2.88
N ASN A 43 -16.07 16.52 2.05
CA ASN A 43 -14.93 16.95 1.25
C ASN A 43 -13.69 17.27 2.12
N LEU A 44 -13.89 17.90 3.28
CA LEU A 44 -12.80 18.17 4.22
C LEU A 44 -12.19 16.89 4.77
N ALA A 45 -13.01 15.90 5.13
CA ALA A 45 -12.53 14.58 5.59
C ALA A 45 -11.72 13.85 4.52
N LEU A 46 -12.11 14.00 3.24
CA LEU A 46 -11.41 13.43 2.08
C LEU A 46 -10.14 14.19 1.67
N GLY A 47 -9.77 15.24 2.40
CA GLY A 47 -8.54 15.99 2.16
C GLY A 47 -8.71 17.28 1.37
N GLY A 48 -9.94 17.80 1.23
CA GLY A 48 -10.24 19.09 0.60
C GLY A 48 -9.54 20.27 1.29
N LYS A 49 -9.37 21.37 0.54
CA LYS A 49 -8.83 22.62 1.09
C LYS A 49 -9.84 23.26 2.04
N TYR A 50 -9.38 23.98 3.04
CA TYR A 50 -10.22 24.72 3.97
C TYR A 50 -9.64 26.10 4.29
N SER A 51 -10.51 27.02 4.66
CA SER A 51 -10.14 28.29 5.29
C SER A 51 -10.36 28.18 6.79
N ALA A 52 -9.56 28.89 7.58
CA ALA A 52 -9.67 28.87 9.04
C ALA A 52 -11.06 29.36 9.53
N ASP A 53 -11.75 30.17 8.73
CA ASP A 53 -13.07 30.73 9.05
C ASP A 53 -14.18 29.67 9.13
N ILE A 54 -13.93 28.47 8.59
CA ILE A 54 -14.89 27.35 8.71
C ILE A 54 -14.94 26.78 10.12
N ILE A 55 -13.90 27.01 10.93
CA ILE A 55 -13.86 26.57 12.32
C ILE A 55 -14.72 27.51 13.13
N ARG A 56 -15.56 26.97 13.98
CA ARG A 56 -16.46 27.76 14.83
C ARG A 56 -15.66 28.68 15.74
N LYS A 57 -16.06 29.98 15.83
CA LYS A 57 -15.32 31.02 16.59
C LYS A 57 -15.09 30.67 18.05
N SER A 58 -15.96 29.86 18.64
CA SER A 58 -15.87 29.40 20.04
C SER A 58 -14.98 28.19 20.25
N ALA A 59 -14.41 27.60 19.18
CA ALA A 59 -13.67 26.35 19.24
C ALA A 59 -12.21 26.51 18.78
N GLU A 60 -11.32 25.77 19.40
CA GLU A 60 -9.90 25.75 19.04
C GLU A 60 -9.63 24.94 17.77
N TYR A 61 -10.51 23.98 17.45
CA TYR A 61 -10.40 23.09 16.29
C TYR A 61 -11.76 22.65 15.78
N GLY A 62 -11.82 22.35 14.50
CA GLY A 62 -12.87 21.58 13.87
C GLY A 62 -12.46 20.13 13.69
N TYR A 63 -13.43 19.20 13.69
CA TYR A 63 -13.17 17.77 13.50
C TYR A 63 -14.19 17.16 12.57
N VAL A 64 -13.71 16.30 11.66
CA VAL A 64 -14.55 15.53 10.76
C VAL A 64 -14.04 14.11 10.72
N GLU A 65 -14.96 13.15 10.72
CA GLU A 65 -14.66 11.73 10.62
C GLU A 65 -15.68 11.03 9.72
N LEU A 66 -15.19 10.15 8.87
CA LEU A 66 -15.98 9.26 8.03
C LEU A 66 -15.65 7.83 8.40
N THR A 67 -16.66 7.05 8.71
CA THR A 67 -16.55 5.60 8.88
C THR A 67 -17.11 4.90 7.64
N LEU A 68 -16.28 4.10 6.98
CA LEU A 68 -16.61 3.44 5.72
C LEU A 68 -16.49 1.92 5.86
N PHE A 69 -17.51 1.20 5.39
CA PHE A 69 -17.42 -0.23 5.18
C PHE A 69 -16.83 -0.54 3.81
N VAL A 70 -15.88 -1.46 3.75
CA VAL A 70 -15.21 -1.94 2.54
C VAL A 70 -15.62 -3.40 2.33
N GLU A 71 -16.69 -3.61 1.57
CA GLU A 71 -17.21 -4.96 1.24
C GLU A 71 -16.59 -5.50 -0.06
N ASN A 72 -16.10 -4.61 -0.93
CA ASN A 72 -15.55 -4.95 -2.22
C ASN A 72 -14.06 -5.36 -2.12
N LYS A 73 -13.76 -6.61 -2.46
CA LYS A 73 -12.38 -7.15 -2.46
C LYS A 73 -11.41 -6.34 -3.31
N THR A 74 -11.86 -5.79 -4.43
CA THR A 74 -11.00 -4.96 -5.30
C THR A 74 -10.61 -3.65 -4.63
N GLN A 75 -11.53 -3.03 -3.89
CA GLN A 75 -11.23 -1.85 -3.08
C GLN A 75 -10.28 -2.19 -1.92
N GLU A 76 -10.52 -3.30 -1.25
CA GLU A 76 -9.67 -3.79 -0.17
C GLU A 76 -8.23 -4.03 -0.65
N GLU A 77 -8.06 -4.69 -1.80
CA GLU A 77 -6.74 -4.91 -2.42
C GLU A 77 -6.07 -3.59 -2.84
N ALA A 78 -6.85 -2.63 -3.38
CA ALA A 78 -6.32 -1.32 -3.75
C ALA A 78 -5.85 -0.51 -2.54
N LEU A 79 -6.52 -0.61 -1.39
CA LEU A 79 -6.12 -0.01 -0.13
C LEU A 79 -4.87 -0.69 0.44
N LYS A 80 -4.83 -2.03 0.45
CA LYS A 80 -3.67 -2.81 0.92
C LYS A 80 -2.39 -2.50 0.16
N ARG A 81 -2.46 -2.23 -1.15
CA ARG A 81 -1.30 -1.78 -1.95
C ARG A 81 -0.73 -0.43 -1.53
N LYS A 82 -1.46 0.31 -0.69
CA LYS A 82 -1.07 1.60 -0.12
C LYS A 82 -0.83 1.53 1.39
N ASP A 83 -0.61 0.31 1.90
CA ASP A 83 -0.42 0.02 3.31
C ASP A 83 -1.59 0.44 4.21
N ILE A 84 -2.82 0.46 3.65
CA ILE A 84 -4.04 0.76 4.39
C ILE A 84 -4.81 -0.55 4.57
N PHE A 85 -4.93 -1.02 5.81
CA PHE A 85 -5.59 -2.27 6.14
C PHE A 85 -6.94 -1.98 6.80
N PRO A 86 -8.08 -2.38 6.18
CA PRO A 86 -9.38 -2.29 6.85
C PRO A 86 -9.41 -3.19 8.10
N GLU A 87 -9.87 -2.64 9.22
CA GLU A 87 -10.08 -3.40 10.46
C GLU A 87 -11.53 -3.90 10.47
N ASP A 88 -11.74 -5.21 10.48
CA ASP A 88 -13.06 -5.85 10.34
C ASP A 88 -13.89 -5.30 9.15
N GLY A 89 -13.23 -4.97 8.05
CA GLY A 89 -13.87 -4.37 6.89
C GLY A 89 -14.20 -2.88 7.03
N VAL A 90 -13.70 -2.21 8.07
CA VAL A 90 -13.94 -0.78 8.34
C VAL A 90 -12.68 0.04 8.05
N VAL A 91 -12.87 1.19 7.44
CA VAL A 91 -11.84 2.24 7.30
C VAL A 91 -12.39 3.53 7.87
N VAL A 92 -11.64 4.15 8.76
CA VAL A 92 -11.97 5.44 9.36
C VAL A 92 -11.05 6.51 8.81
N LEU A 93 -11.62 7.51 8.14
CA LEU A 93 -10.91 8.69 7.64
C LEU A 93 -11.25 9.86 8.56
N SER A 94 -10.29 10.47 9.21
CA SER A 94 -10.57 11.61 10.08
C SER A 94 -9.60 12.76 9.86
N ARG A 95 -10.09 13.96 10.15
CA ARG A 95 -9.30 15.16 10.01
C ARG A 95 -9.60 16.19 11.10
N LYS A 96 -8.55 16.56 11.84
CA LYS A 96 -8.59 17.64 12.81
C LYS A 96 -8.07 18.92 12.15
N LEU A 97 -8.90 19.95 12.09
CA LEU A 97 -8.63 21.23 11.44
C LEU A 97 -8.31 22.28 12.50
N MET A 98 -7.22 22.99 12.32
CA MET A 98 -6.78 24.09 13.19
C MET A 98 -6.49 25.32 12.33
N SER A 99 -6.37 26.50 12.92
CA SER A 99 -6.22 27.75 12.18
C SER A 99 -5.03 27.77 11.20
N LYS A 100 -3.92 27.09 11.53
CA LYS A 100 -2.68 27.10 10.74
C LYS A 100 -2.29 25.73 10.16
N ARG A 101 -2.88 24.64 10.61
CA ARG A 101 -2.53 23.26 10.19
C ARG A 101 -3.71 22.33 10.31
N SER A 102 -3.64 21.21 9.61
CA SER A 102 -4.56 20.08 9.84
C SER A 102 -3.79 18.79 10.11
N ILE A 103 -4.41 17.89 10.83
CA ILE A 103 -3.90 16.53 11.07
C ILE A 103 -4.88 15.58 10.43
N SER A 104 -4.40 14.79 9.51
CA SER A 104 -5.16 13.75 8.80
C SER A 104 -4.82 12.39 9.38
N LYS A 105 -5.82 11.54 9.58
CA LYS A 105 -5.64 10.18 10.09
C LYS A 105 -6.43 9.18 9.27
N ILE A 106 -5.89 7.97 9.14
CA ILE A 106 -6.57 6.76 8.63
C ILE A 106 -6.45 5.70 9.72
N ASN A 107 -7.57 5.12 10.15
CA ASN A 107 -7.65 4.14 11.24
C ASN A 107 -6.88 4.58 12.52
N GLY A 108 -6.99 5.88 12.85
CA GLY A 108 -6.31 6.46 14.01
C GLY A 108 -4.85 6.84 13.80
N GLU A 109 -4.18 6.37 12.77
CA GLU A 109 -2.79 6.69 12.44
C GLU A 109 -2.68 8.00 11.66
N THR A 110 -1.68 8.82 11.99
CA THR A 110 -1.44 10.09 11.30
C THR A 110 -0.77 9.85 9.96
N VAL A 111 -1.40 10.36 8.89
CA VAL A 111 -0.93 10.17 7.52
C VAL A 111 -0.75 11.50 6.77
N PRO A 112 0.11 11.53 5.73
CA PRO A 112 0.17 12.65 4.80
C PRO A 112 -1.17 12.86 4.09
N ILE A 113 -1.51 14.13 3.78
CA ILE A 113 -2.77 14.46 3.09
C ILE A 113 -2.88 13.83 1.69
N ALA A 114 -1.73 13.57 1.04
CA ALA A 114 -1.69 12.89 -0.24
C ALA A 114 -2.23 11.45 -0.12
N LEU A 115 -1.78 10.69 0.88
CA LEU A 115 -2.26 9.33 1.13
C LEU A 115 -3.75 9.31 1.52
N LEU A 116 -4.20 10.29 2.33
CA LEU A 116 -5.62 10.43 2.65
C LEU A 116 -6.46 10.63 1.37
N LYS A 117 -6.03 11.51 0.46
CA LYS A 117 -6.72 11.75 -0.82
C LYS A 117 -6.74 10.51 -1.72
N GLU A 118 -5.66 9.77 -1.76
CA GLU A 118 -5.58 8.53 -2.52
C GLU A 118 -6.54 7.47 -1.97
N ALA A 119 -6.57 7.27 -0.65
CA ALA A 119 -7.53 6.39 0.00
C ALA A 119 -8.98 6.83 -0.27
N ALA A 120 -9.25 8.12 -0.12
CA ALA A 120 -10.56 8.71 -0.40
C ALA A 120 -11.05 8.44 -1.82
N SER A 121 -10.17 8.57 -2.83
CA SER A 121 -10.53 8.34 -4.25
C SER A 121 -10.87 6.89 -4.59
N ILE A 122 -10.47 5.93 -3.75
CA ILE A 122 -10.84 4.51 -3.89
C ILE A 122 -12.24 4.27 -3.31
N LEU A 123 -12.64 5.01 -2.29
CA LEU A 123 -13.81 4.72 -1.46
C LEU A 123 -15.05 5.55 -1.84
N ILE A 124 -14.87 6.83 -2.19
CA ILE A 124 -15.94 7.80 -2.44
C ILE A 124 -15.66 8.62 -3.68
N ASP A 125 -16.69 8.87 -4.48
CA ASP A 125 -16.65 9.81 -5.61
C ASP A 125 -17.67 10.94 -5.38
N ILE A 126 -17.22 12.20 -5.43
CA ILE A 126 -18.06 13.39 -5.23
C ILE A 126 -18.24 14.11 -6.57
N HIS A 127 -19.50 14.33 -6.96
CA HIS A 127 -19.88 15.02 -8.19
C HIS A 127 -20.54 16.36 -7.86
N GLY A 128 -19.83 17.48 -8.12
CA GLY A 128 -20.28 18.83 -7.82
C GLY A 128 -19.18 19.86 -8.13
N GLN A 129 -19.24 21.05 -7.52
CA GLN A 129 -18.23 22.11 -7.71
C GLN A 129 -16.85 21.82 -7.07
N HIS A 130 -16.66 20.68 -6.40
CA HIS A 130 -15.47 20.41 -5.60
C HIS A 130 -14.54 19.36 -6.23
N GLU A 131 -13.24 19.44 -5.92
CA GLU A 131 -12.07 18.86 -6.62
C GLU A 131 -11.98 17.29 -6.70
N HIS A 132 -12.92 16.50 -6.21
CA HIS A 132 -12.80 15.03 -6.16
C HIS A 132 -13.61 14.30 -7.25
N GLN A 133 -13.45 14.74 -8.51
CA GLN A 133 -14.16 14.13 -9.65
C GLN A 133 -13.21 13.24 -10.45
N SER A 134 -13.22 11.95 -10.17
CA SER A 134 -12.38 10.97 -10.87
C SER A 134 -12.56 10.99 -12.39
N LEU A 135 -13.80 11.25 -12.83
CA LEU A 135 -14.20 11.28 -14.26
C LEU A 135 -13.69 12.49 -15.05
N LEU A 136 -13.28 13.58 -14.39
CA LEU A 136 -12.74 14.77 -15.09
C LEU A 136 -11.26 14.62 -15.46
N TYR A 137 -10.57 13.69 -14.79
CA TYR A 137 -9.16 13.49 -15.06
C TYR A 137 -8.96 12.59 -16.27
N LYS A 138 -8.38 13.14 -17.34
CA LYS A 138 -8.03 12.43 -18.57
C LYS A 138 -7.35 11.07 -18.31
N LYS A 139 -6.46 10.99 -17.30
CA LYS A 139 -5.77 9.77 -16.92
C LYS A 139 -6.70 8.59 -16.54
N ASN A 140 -7.94 8.88 -16.17
CA ASN A 140 -8.93 7.87 -15.76
C ASN A 140 -9.82 7.41 -16.92
N HIS A 141 -9.90 8.15 -18.03
CA HIS A 141 -10.81 7.87 -19.14
C HIS A 141 -10.54 6.50 -19.77
N LEU A 142 -9.24 6.14 -19.93
CA LEU A 142 -8.85 4.82 -20.43
C LEU A 142 -9.32 3.71 -19.46
N THR A 143 -9.17 3.91 -18.15
CA THR A 143 -9.61 2.95 -17.14
C THR A 143 -11.12 2.74 -17.16
N ILE A 144 -11.89 3.81 -17.38
CA ILE A 144 -13.35 3.74 -17.48
C ILE A 144 -13.76 2.97 -18.74
N LEU A 145 -13.14 3.27 -19.88
CA LEU A 145 -13.38 2.53 -21.12
C LEU A 145 -13.02 1.03 -20.95
N ASP A 146 -11.87 0.75 -20.34
CA ASP A 146 -11.44 -0.62 -20.06
C ASP A 146 -12.40 -1.36 -19.09
N ALA A 147 -12.95 -0.65 -18.10
CA ALA A 147 -13.96 -1.22 -17.20
C ALA A 147 -15.26 -1.55 -17.95
N PHE A 148 -15.68 -0.70 -18.88
CA PHE A 148 -16.85 -0.94 -19.74
C PHE A 148 -16.61 -2.15 -20.65
N ALA A 149 -15.44 -2.24 -21.28
CA ALA A 149 -15.05 -3.26 -22.24
C ALA A 149 -14.55 -4.57 -21.59
N LYS A 150 -14.49 -4.68 -20.26
CA LYS A 150 -13.77 -5.67 -19.46
C LYS A 150 -13.76 -7.10 -20.05
N GLU A 151 -14.92 -7.64 -20.40
CA GLU A 151 -15.05 -9.00 -20.91
C GLU A 151 -14.40 -9.17 -22.31
N ASN A 152 -14.48 -8.14 -23.15
CA ASN A 152 -14.04 -8.19 -24.54
C ASN A 152 -12.50 -7.97 -24.67
N ILE A 153 -11.88 -7.25 -23.74
CA ILE A 153 -10.46 -6.89 -23.82
C ILE A 153 -9.56 -7.72 -22.89
N LYS A 154 -10.14 -8.43 -21.91
CA LYS A 154 -9.39 -9.11 -20.84
C LYS A 154 -8.25 -9.99 -21.36
N GLN A 155 -8.56 -10.88 -22.29
CA GLN A 155 -7.55 -11.83 -22.81
C GLN A 155 -6.40 -11.12 -23.53
N VAL A 156 -6.72 -10.11 -24.35
CA VAL A 156 -5.69 -9.36 -25.10
C VAL A 156 -4.86 -8.51 -24.16
N LYS A 157 -5.49 -7.89 -23.15
CA LYS A 157 -4.82 -7.09 -22.12
C LYS A 157 -3.84 -7.92 -21.27
N GLU A 158 -4.22 -9.16 -20.91
CA GLU A 158 -3.34 -10.09 -20.19
C GLU A 158 -2.15 -10.55 -21.05
N LYS A 159 -2.37 -10.81 -22.35
CA LYS A 159 -1.29 -11.15 -23.28
C LYS A 159 -0.33 -9.98 -23.48
N LEU A 160 -0.88 -8.78 -23.67
CA LEU A 160 -0.08 -7.56 -23.80
C LEU A 160 0.77 -7.31 -22.57
N ALA A 161 0.18 -7.42 -21.37
CA ALA A 161 0.90 -7.19 -20.13
C ALA A 161 2.09 -8.15 -19.97
N LYS A 162 1.91 -9.43 -20.32
CA LYS A 162 3.00 -10.43 -20.33
C LYS A 162 4.08 -10.09 -21.35
N ALA A 163 3.67 -9.81 -22.59
CA ALA A 163 4.62 -9.45 -23.65
C ALA A 163 5.40 -8.17 -23.32
N TYR A 164 4.73 -7.18 -22.74
CA TYR A 164 5.36 -5.91 -22.34
C TYR A 164 6.40 -6.11 -21.23
N LEU A 165 6.13 -6.96 -20.23
CA LEU A 165 7.10 -7.23 -19.16
C LEU A 165 8.36 -7.89 -19.73
N ILE A 166 8.22 -8.87 -20.63
CA ILE A 166 9.34 -9.52 -21.29
C ILE A 166 10.11 -8.51 -22.15
N TYR A 167 9.40 -7.71 -22.95
CA TYR A 167 10.02 -6.67 -23.78
C TYR A 167 10.80 -5.67 -22.94
N LYS A 168 10.21 -5.22 -21.81
CA LYS A 168 10.85 -4.24 -20.91
C LYS A 168 12.14 -4.81 -20.31
N GLU A 169 12.09 -6.06 -19.81
CA GLU A 169 13.25 -6.74 -19.24
C GLU A 169 14.37 -6.89 -20.27
N GLN A 170 14.03 -7.36 -21.49
CA GLN A 170 15.01 -7.52 -22.55
C GLN A 170 15.57 -6.19 -23.06
N LYS A 171 14.75 -5.13 -23.08
CA LYS A 171 15.20 -3.80 -23.45
C LYS A 171 16.15 -3.21 -22.41
N GLU A 172 15.84 -3.35 -21.12
CA GLU A 172 16.72 -2.94 -20.02
C GLU A 172 18.05 -3.73 -20.10
N GLU A 173 18.00 -5.04 -20.36
CA GLU A 173 19.19 -5.88 -20.56
C GLU A 173 20.03 -5.40 -21.75
N LEU A 174 19.38 -5.02 -22.87
CA LEU A 174 20.07 -4.48 -24.04
C LEU A 174 20.71 -3.11 -23.74
N GLU A 175 19.99 -2.22 -23.06
CA GLU A 175 20.52 -0.90 -22.67
C GLU A 175 21.72 -1.01 -21.72
N GLU A 176 21.69 -1.93 -20.76
CA GLU A 176 22.83 -2.26 -19.90
C GLU A 176 23.99 -2.86 -20.68
N ALA A 177 23.71 -3.67 -21.69
CA ALA A 177 24.73 -4.28 -22.52
C ALA A 177 25.40 -3.30 -23.49
N LEU A 178 24.77 -2.18 -23.84
CA LEU A 178 25.31 -1.10 -24.69
C LEU A 178 26.29 -0.17 -23.95
N THR A 179 27.09 -0.71 -23.05
CA THR A 179 28.11 0.04 -22.30
C THR A 179 29.35 0.33 -23.16
N ASP A 180 30.04 1.45 -22.87
CA ASP A 180 31.30 1.81 -23.53
C ASP A 180 32.35 0.69 -23.34
N GLU A 181 33.14 0.41 -24.38
CA GLU A 181 34.16 -0.64 -24.40
C GLU A 181 35.15 -0.56 -23.23
N LYS A 182 35.48 0.65 -22.79
CA LYS A 182 36.36 0.86 -21.63
C LYS A 182 35.71 0.45 -20.31
N GLU A 183 34.43 0.72 -20.14
CA GLU A 183 33.68 0.29 -18.94
C GLU A 183 33.48 -1.21 -18.94
N ARG A 184 33.19 -1.81 -20.12
CA ARG A 184 33.09 -3.25 -20.29
C ARG A 184 34.39 -3.98 -19.93
N ASN A 185 35.54 -3.51 -20.44
CA ASN A 185 36.82 -4.12 -20.12
C ASN A 185 37.16 -4.02 -18.63
N LYS A 186 36.77 -2.94 -17.96
CA LYS A 186 36.89 -2.83 -16.50
C LYS A 186 35.95 -3.84 -15.82
N GLU A 187 34.69 -3.93 -16.25
CA GLU A 187 33.72 -4.87 -15.69
C GLU A 187 34.22 -6.32 -15.85
N ILE A 188 34.73 -6.69 -17.04
CA ILE A 188 35.33 -8.00 -17.29
C ILE A 188 36.45 -8.29 -16.29
N GLY A 189 37.38 -7.35 -16.12
CA GLY A 189 38.47 -7.53 -15.17
C GLY A 189 38.02 -7.69 -13.71
N PHE A 190 36.98 -6.97 -13.29
CA PHE A 190 36.38 -7.14 -11.97
C PHE A 190 35.68 -8.50 -11.82
N LEU A 191 34.87 -8.90 -12.81
CA LEU A 191 34.19 -10.19 -12.81
C LEU A 191 35.18 -11.35 -12.76
N GLU A 192 36.23 -11.32 -13.60
CA GLU A 192 37.28 -12.33 -13.61
C GLU A 192 37.97 -12.43 -12.24
N PHE A 193 38.25 -11.29 -11.61
CA PHE A 193 38.84 -11.28 -10.28
C PHE A 193 37.93 -11.89 -9.22
N GLU A 194 36.66 -11.47 -9.17
CA GLU A 194 35.67 -11.98 -8.20
C GLU A 194 35.45 -13.50 -8.38
N ILE A 195 35.24 -13.94 -9.61
CA ILE A 195 35.05 -15.36 -9.95
C ILE A 195 36.29 -16.17 -9.56
N GLN A 196 37.50 -15.65 -9.89
CA GLN A 196 38.76 -16.32 -9.57
C GLN A 196 38.96 -16.43 -8.05
N GLU A 197 38.67 -15.37 -7.28
CA GLU A 197 38.78 -15.40 -5.82
C GLU A 197 37.85 -16.47 -5.22
N ILE A 198 36.58 -16.54 -5.69
CA ILE A 198 35.62 -17.54 -5.20
C ILE A 198 36.02 -18.96 -5.62
N ARG A 199 36.42 -19.14 -6.90
CA ARG A 199 36.80 -20.47 -7.43
C ARG A 199 38.08 -21.01 -6.79
N GLN A 200 39.08 -20.14 -6.52
CA GLN A 200 40.32 -20.54 -5.84
C GLN A 200 40.05 -21.01 -4.41
N ALA A 201 39.07 -20.46 -3.76
CA ALA A 201 38.69 -20.86 -2.42
C ALA A 201 38.07 -22.28 -2.34
N LYS A 202 37.64 -22.85 -3.47
CA LYS A 202 37.09 -24.23 -3.55
C LYS A 202 36.06 -24.53 -2.46
N LEU A 203 35.09 -23.64 -2.32
CA LEU A 203 34.05 -23.74 -1.30
C LEU A 203 33.20 -25.00 -1.49
N SER A 204 32.96 -25.71 -0.39
CA SER A 204 32.04 -26.85 -0.33
C SER A 204 30.78 -26.48 0.42
N ARG A 205 29.61 -26.98 -0.03
CA ARG A 205 28.36 -26.73 0.68
C ARG A 205 28.44 -27.25 2.12
N GLN A 206 27.95 -26.49 3.08
CA GLN A 206 27.98 -26.80 4.51
C GLN A 206 29.39 -26.96 5.14
N GLU A 207 30.44 -26.59 4.41
CA GLU A 207 31.83 -26.63 4.92
C GLU A 207 31.98 -25.71 6.14
N ASP A 208 31.37 -24.54 6.10
CA ASP A 208 31.40 -23.54 7.15
C ASP A 208 30.76 -24.04 8.46
N GLU A 209 29.59 -24.68 8.39
CA GLU A 209 28.95 -25.25 9.57
C GLU A 209 29.83 -26.32 10.23
N THR A 210 30.39 -27.21 9.41
CA THR A 210 31.28 -28.29 9.91
C THR A 210 32.57 -27.71 10.52
N LEU A 211 33.13 -26.70 9.90
CA LEU A 211 34.35 -26.03 10.42
C LEU A 211 34.06 -25.22 11.67
N GLU A 212 32.92 -24.53 11.77
CA GLU A 212 32.51 -23.80 12.98
C GLU A 212 32.34 -24.75 14.17
N GLU A 213 31.69 -25.90 13.96
CA GLU A 213 31.54 -26.90 14.99
C GLU A 213 32.90 -27.45 15.44
N THR A 214 33.77 -27.76 14.49
CA THR A 214 35.13 -28.23 14.73
C THR A 214 35.96 -27.17 15.48
N TYR A 215 35.91 -25.92 15.04
CA TYR A 215 36.61 -24.79 15.68
C TYR A 215 36.16 -24.58 17.13
N ARG A 216 34.86 -24.63 17.42
CA ARG A 216 34.32 -24.54 18.78
C ARG A 216 34.86 -25.65 19.66
N ARG A 217 34.86 -26.90 19.17
CA ARG A 217 35.39 -28.05 19.89
C ARG A 217 36.88 -27.89 20.17
N MET A 218 37.67 -27.50 19.16
CA MET A 218 39.12 -27.30 19.28
C MET A 218 39.49 -26.11 20.17
N THR A 219 38.73 -25.02 20.12
CA THR A 219 38.92 -23.84 20.98
C THR A 219 38.76 -24.22 22.45
N ASN A 220 37.78 -25.04 22.76
CA ASN A 220 37.61 -25.59 24.13
C ASN A 220 38.75 -26.52 24.51
N GLY A 221 39.18 -27.40 23.60
CA GLY A 221 40.35 -28.26 23.78
C GLY A 221 41.61 -27.45 24.05
N LYS A 222 41.87 -26.43 23.27
CA LYS A 222 43.04 -25.51 23.45
C LYS A 222 43.05 -24.87 24.84
N LYS A 223 41.87 -24.37 25.29
CA LYS A 223 41.75 -23.80 26.64
C LYS A 223 42.03 -24.82 27.76
N ILE A 224 41.50 -26.03 27.57
CA ILE A 224 41.72 -27.12 28.55
C ILE A 224 43.20 -27.46 28.59
N VAL A 225 43.82 -27.75 27.44
CA VAL A 225 45.25 -28.10 27.36
C VAL A 225 46.14 -26.97 27.92
N GLY A 226 45.86 -25.71 27.57
CA GLY A 226 46.60 -24.55 28.09
C GLY A 226 46.51 -24.42 29.61
N ASN A 227 45.31 -24.59 30.20
CA ASN A 227 45.12 -24.56 31.65
C ASN A 227 45.81 -25.75 32.36
N LEU A 228 45.85 -26.90 31.72
CA LEU A 228 46.54 -28.08 32.24
C LEU A 228 48.08 -27.87 32.19
N GLU A 229 48.59 -27.26 31.15
CA GLU A 229 49.99 -26.89 31.02
C GLU A 229 50.42 -25.88 32.11
N GLU A 230 49.63 -24.81 32.25
CA GLU A 230 49.86 -23.81 33.29
C GLU A 230 49.82 -24.43 34.70
N ALA A 231 48.83 -25.31 34.97
CA ALA A 231 48.76 -26.03 36.23
C ALA A 231 50.02 -26.91 36.45
N TYR A 232 50.49 -27.61 35.41
CA TYR A 232 51.68 -28.44 35.48
C TYR A 232 52.97 -27.61 35.70
N GLU A 233 53.05 -26.43 35.06
CA GLU A 233 54.18 -25.52 35.29
C GLU A 233 54.32 -25.10 36.76
N TYR A 234 53.19 -24.87 37.45
CA TYR A 234 53.21 -24.54 38.89
C TYR A 234 53.44 -25.74 39.78
N THR A 235 53.01 -26.93 39.39
CA THR A 235 53.03 -28.11 40.30
C THR A 235 54.20 -29.02 40.07
N GLY A 236 54.60 -29.30 38.80
CA GLY A 236 55.56 -30.33 38.47
C GLY A 236 56.56 -29.98 37.34
N GLY A 237 56.53 -28.72 36.80
CA GLY A 237 57.40 -28.29 35.72
C GLY A 237 58.90 -28.29 36.08
N THR A 238 59.71 -28.00 35.09
CA THR A 238 61.20 -28.01 35.23
C THR A 238 61.78 -26.73 35.84
N ASN A 239 60.93 -25.78 36.23
CA ASN A 239 61.35 -24.50 36.81
C ASN A 239 61.70 -24.65 38.31
N SER A 240 62.65 -23.85 38.80
CA SER A 240 63.12 -23.88 40.21
C SER A 240 62.09 -23.36 41.24
N GLU A 241 60.91 -22.93 40.78
CA GLU A 241 59.84 -22.38 41.63
C GLU A 241 58.54 -23.22 41.62
N THR A 242 58.63 -24.51 41.24
CA THR A 242 57.48 -25.39 41.25
C THR A 242 57.15 -25.92 42.65
N ALA A 243 55.87 -26.31 42.87
CA ALA A 243 55.46 -26.90 44.12
C ALA A 243 56.29 -28.18 44.46
N SER A 244 56.53 -29.04 43.46
CA SER A 244 57.39 -30.23 43.62
C SER A 244 58.79 -29.89 44.10
N GLU A 245 59.41 -28.88 43.50
CA GLU A 245 60.76 -28.47 43.90
C GLU A 245 60.80 -27.81 45.29
N ALA A 246 59.74 -27.01 45.61
CA ALA A 246 59.61 -26.41 46.95
C ALA A 246 59.42 -27.47 48.02
N ILE A 247 58.54 -28.48 47.76
CA ILE A 247 58.32 -29.60 48.69
C ILE A 247 59.58 -30.44 48.81
N SER A 248 60.29 -30.74 47.72
CA SER A 248 61.53 -31.49 47.74
C SER A 248 62.64 -30.80 48.55
N ARG A 249 62.70 -29.42 48.45
CA ARG A 249 63.63 -28.63 49.30
C ARG A 249 63.20 -28.69 50.79
N ALA A 250 61.94 -28.56 51.08
CA ALA A 250 61.40 -28.67 52.45
C ALA A 250 61.64 -30.06 53.06
N LEU A 251 61.47 -31.13 52.28
CA LEU A 251 61.77 -32.48 52.68
C LEU A 251 63.25 -32.67 53.11
N ARG A 252 64.19 -32.07 52.33
CA ARG A 252 65.60 -32.10 52.67
C ARG A 252 65.88 -31.36 53.97
N CYS A 253 65.32 -30.20 54.21
CA CYS A 253 65.44 -29.46 55.45
C CYS A 253 64.81 -30.22 56.62
N MET A 254 63.63 -30.86 56.44
CA MET A 254 62.98 -31.62 57.44
C MET A 254 63.76 -32.94 57.80
N GLN A 255 64.39 -33.54 56.80
CA GLN A 255 65.24 -34.71 57.02
C GLN A 255 66.45 -34.40 57.91
N GLU A 256 67.06 -33.21 57.75
CA GLU A 256 68.12 -32.72 58.65
C GLU A 256 67.57 -32.43 60.03
N ALA A 257 66.34 -31.89 60.16
CA ALA A 257 65.68 -31.64 61.45
C ALA A 257 65.39 -32.93 62.22
N VAL A 258 64.88 -33.96 61.52
CA VAL A 258 64.65 -35.31 62.08
C VAL A 258 65.96 -35.90 62.62
N GLY A 259 67.13 -35.67 61.98
CA GLY A 259 68.43 -36.07 62.46
C GLY A 259 68.85 -35.39 63.77
N CYS A 260 68.20 -34.31 64.18
CA CYS A 260 68.45 -33.56 65.41
C CYS A 260 67.38 -33.74 66.49
N ASP A 261 66.12 -34.00 66.12
CA ASP A 261 64.98 -34.13 66.99
C ASP A 261 63.93 -35.14 66.40
N GLU A 262 63.77 -36.29 67.10
CA GLU A 262 62.86 -37.39 66.74
C GLU A 262 61.38 -36.94 66.67
N GLN A 263 61.00 -35.85 67.38
CA GLN A 263 59.64 -35.26 67.32
C GLN A 263 59.29 -34.66 66.00
N ALA A 264 60.26 -34.36 65.13
CA ALA A 264 60.03 -33.85 63.78
C ALA A 264 59.63 -34.95 62.77
N GLN A 265 59.68 -36.23 63.17
CA GLN A 265 59.40 -37.35 62.28
C GLN A 265 57.99 -37.33 61.69
N ASP A 266 56.95 -37.01 62.51
CA ASP A 266 55.56 -36.99 62.08
C ASP A 266 55.34 -35.86 61.01
N MET A 267 55.99 -34.73 61.19
CA MET A 267 55.89 -33.61 60.18
C MET A 267 56.64 -33.95 58.89
N PHE A 268 57.77 -34.64 58.97
CA PHE A 268 58.45 -35.15 57.79
C PHE A 268 57.58 -36.15 57.01
N GLN A 269 56.90 -37.06 57.74
CA GLN A 269 56.05 -38.07 57.12
C GLN A 269 54.83 -37.44 56.43
N GLN A 270 54.18 -36.42 57.05
CA GLN A 270 53.11 -35.65 56.44
C GLN A 270 53.60 -34.93 55.17
N LEU A 271 54.76 -34.33 55.18
CA LEU A 271 55.33 -33.67 54.01
C LEU A 271 55.69 -34.66 52.90
N ALA A 272 56.18 -35.85 53.22
CA ALA A 272 56.42 -36.94 52.28
C ALA A 272 55.12 -37.47 51.63
N GLU A 273 54.03 -37.51 52.41
CA GLU A 273 52.71 -37.88 51.89
C GLU A 273 52.21 -36.81 50.89
N ILE A 274 52.42 -35.51 51.19
CA ILE A 274 52.10 -34.41 50.28
C ILE A 274 52.94 -34.53 49.00
N ASP A 275 54.24 -34.80 49.07
CA ASP A 275 55.08 -35.00 47.88
C ASP A 275 54.58 -36.20 47.04
N SER A 276 54.22 -37.30 47.66
CA SER A 276 53.69 -38.46 46.95
C SER A 276 52.38 -38.09 46.21
N LEU A 277 51.42 -37.42 46.91
CA LEU A 277 50.15 -36.98 46.31
C LEU A 277 50.36 -35.97 45.15
N LEU A 278 51.30 -35.08 45.31
CA LEU A 278 51.64 -34.11 44.26
C LEU A 278 52.26 -34.81 43.04
N ASN A 279 53.12 -35.79 43.24
CA ASN A 279 53.68 -36.59 42.16
C ASN A 279 52.64 -37.45 41.45
N ASP A 280 51.70 -38.03 42.20
CA ASP A 280 50.58 -38.74 41.60
C ASP A 280 49.65 -37.83 40.82
N PHE A 281 49.32 -36.65 41.36
CA PHE A 281 48.54 -35.63 40.68
C PHE A 281 49.24 -35.17 39.37
N ASN A 282 50.56 -34.90 39.41
CA ASN A 282 51.28 -34.47 38.23
C ASN A 282 51.33 -35.57 37.15
N ARG A 283 51.39 -36.82 37.54
CA ARG A 283 51.28 -37.96 36.62
C ARG A 283 49.89 -38.05 36.00
N GLU A 284 48.83 -37.99 36.82
CA GLU A 284 47.45 -37.99 36.32
C GLU A 284 47.16 -36.78 35.40
N LEU A 285 47.69 -35.59 35.73
CA LEU A 285 47.59 -34.39 34.95
C LEU A 285 48.27 -34.56 33.57
N SER A 286 49.47 -35.18 33.57
CA SER A 286 50.21 -35.49 32.33
C SER A 286 49.44 -36.51 31.46
N ASP A 287 48.95 -37.60 32.07
CA ASP A 287 48.17 -38.62 31.37
C ASP A 287 46.87 -38.07 30.80
N TYR A 288 46.15 -37.21 31.57
CA TYR A 288 44.94 -36.55 31.10
C TYR A 288 45.25 -35.58 29.94
N LYS A 289 46.34 -34.80 30.02
CA LYS A 289 46.80 -33.94 28.92
C LYS A 289 47.10 -34.77 27.65
N MET A 290 47.80 -35.93 27.78
CA MET A 290 48.09 -36.81 26.65
C MET A 290 46.85 -37.43 26.02
N SER A 291 45.76 -37.58 26.79
CA SER A 291 44.51 -38.12 26.28
C SER A 291 43.72 -37.10 25.41
N PHE A 292 44.05 -35.82 25.47
CA PHE A 292 43.45 -34.78 24.62
C PHE A 292 44.04 -34.86 23.21
N ASP A 293 43.17 -35.21 22.27
CA ASP A 293 43.47 -35.17 20.84
C ASP A 293 43.37 -33.71 20.29
N PHE A 294 44.31 -32.88 20.73
CA PHE A 294 44.45 -31.49 20.30
C PHE A 294 45.74 -31.33 19.52
N SER A 295 45.61 -30.92 18.25
CA SER A 295 46.70 -30.54 17.38
C SER A 295 46.65 -29.05 17.10
N GLU A 296 47.68 -28.31 17.49
CA GLU A 296 47.81 -26.87 17.15
C GLU A 296 47.84 -26.64 15.62
N GLU A 297 48.43 -27.54 14.88
CA GLU A 297 48.53 -27.49 13.44
C GLU A 297 47.14 -27.57 12.79
N THR A 298 46.34 -28.60 13.21
CA THR A 298 44.97 -28.75 12.74
C THR A 298 44.07 -27.58 13.18
N PHE A 299 44.25 -27.08 14.39
CA PHE A 299 43.54 -25.90 14.86
C PHE A 299 43.83 -24.67 13.99
N PHE A 300 45.08 -24.43 13.69
CA PHE A 300 45.49 -23.31 12.82
C PHE A 300 44.94 -23.48 11.40
N GLU A 301 44.92 -24.68 10.85
CA GLU A 301 44.32 -24.97 9.53
C GLU A 301 42.85 -24.66 9.53
N VAL A 302 42.09 -25.14 10.52
CA VAL A 302 40.63 -24.88 10.66
C VAL A 302 40.36 -23.40 10.82
N GLU A 303 41.10 -22.69 11.68
CA GLU A 303 40.99 -21.25 11.89
C GLU A 303 41.26 -20.47 10.61
N THR A 304 42.32 -20.81 9.92
CA THR A 304 42.73 -20.15 8.67
C THR A 304 41.63 -20.35 7.61
N ARG A 305 41.14 -21.58 7.47
CA ARG A 305 40.09 -21.90 6.51
C ARG A 305 38.76 -21.21 6.82
N LEU A 306 38.36 -21.19 8.08
CA LEU A 306 37.16 -20.49 8.54
C LEU A 306 37.26 -18.98 8.31
N ASN A 307 38.43 -18.38 8.58
CA ASN A 307 38.68 -16.96 8.33
C ASN A 307 38.62 -16.65 6.82
N GLU A 308 39.12 -17.53 5.96
CA GLU A 308 39.00 -17.39 4.50
C GLU A 308 37.53 -17.40 4.07
N ILE A 309 36.73 -18.37 4.55
CA ILE A 309 35.30 -18.46 4.25
C ILE A 309 34.55 -17.21 4.75
N ASN A 310 34.80 -16.79 5.99
CA ASN A 310 34.17 -15.62 6.58
C ASN A 310 34.51 -14.32 5.82
N ARG A 311 35.74 -14.21 5.31
CA ARG A 311 36.12 -13.09 4.44
C ARG A 311 35.32 -13.08 3.16
N LEU A 312 35.09 -14.24 2.56
CA LEU A 312 34.28 -14.37 1.34
C LEU A 312 32.81 -14.13 1.63
N LYS A 313 32.30 -14.61 2.76
CA LYS A 313 30.93 -14.31 3.21
C LYS A 313 30.72 -12.80 3.36
N ALA A 314 31.63 -12.10 3.98
CA ALA A 314 31.55 -10.64 4.16
C ALA A 314 31.57 -9.85 2.83
N LYS A 315 32.09 -10.44 1.75
CA LYS A 315 32.18 -9.77 0.44
C LYS A 315 31.02 -10.14 -0.50
N TYR A 316 30.60 -11.41 -0.53
CA TYR A 316 29.83 -11.97 -1.63
C TYR A 316 28.49 -12.57 -1.24
N GLY A 317 28.20 -12.78 0.06
CA GLY A 317 26.93 -13.33 0.54
C GLY A 317 27.03 -13.81 1.98
N ASN A 318 25.89 -14.13 2.60
CA ASN A 318 25.86 -14.53 4.01
C ASN A 318 26.07 -16.03 4.23
N SER A 319 26.00 -16.83 3.15
CA SER A 319 26.22 -18.29 3.16
C SER A 319 27.07 -18.72 1.98
N ILE A 320 27.62 -19.94 2.04
CA ILE A 320 28.36 -20.54 0.93
C ILE A 320 27.47 -20.70 -0.30
N GLU A 321 26.21 -21.06 -0.10
CA GLU A 321 25.21 -21.18 -1.18
C GLU A 321 25.04 -19.84 -1.91
N GLU A 322 24.84 -18.74 -1.16
CA GLU A 322 24.71 -17.40 -1.74
C GLU A 322 25.97 -16.98 -2.51
N ILE A 323 27.15 -17.32 -2.01
CA ILE A 323 28.44 -17.03 -2.68
C ILE A 323 28.54 -17.81 -4.01
N LEU A 324 28.15 -19.08 -4.00
CA LEU A 324 28.16 -19.91 -5.22
C LEU A 324 27.14 -19.43 -6.25
N GLU A 325 25.91 -19.10 -5.82
CA GLU A 325 24.92 -18.48 -6.70
C GLU A 325 25.38 -17.12 -7.27
N TYR A 326 26.04 -16.32 -6.43
CA TYR A 326 26.64 -15.07 -6.87
C TYR A 326 27.71 -15.33 -7.95
N CYS A 327 28.59 -16.32 -7.72
CA CYS A 327 29.62 -16.72 -8.67
C CYS A 327 29.00 -17.16 -10.01
N ASP A 328 27.98 -18.02 -9.98
CA ASP A 328 27.32 -18.52 -11.19
C ASP A 328 26.68 -17.36 -12.00
N LYS A 329 26.00 -16.42 -11.32
CA LYS A 329 25.46 -15.21 -11.96
C LYS A 329 26.56 -14.33 -12.58
N LYS A 330 27.70 -14.22 -11.91
CA LYS A 330 28.85 -13.44 -12.43
C LYS A 330 29.52 -14.15 -13.60
N GLU A 331 29.64 -15.49 -13.58
CA GLU A 331 30.12 -16.28 -14.71
C GLU A 331 29.22 -16.13 -15.93
N GLU A 332 27.90 -16.21 -15.74
CA GLU A 332 26.94 -15.97 -16.82
C GLU A 332 27.11 -14.56 -17.42
N ARG A 333 27.28 -13.55 -16.56
CA ARG A 333 27.54 -12.17 -16.98
C ARG A 333 28.86 -12.02 -17.73
N LEU A 334 29.91 -12.66 -17.23
CA LEU A 334 31.23 -12.67 -17.87
C LEU A 334 31.18 -13.30 -19.27
N LEU A 335 30.51 -14.44 -19.41
CA LEU A 335 30.34 -15.11 -20.69
C LEU A 335 29.62 -14.22 -21.71
N LYS A 336 28.59 -13.52 -21.28
CA LYS A 336 27.85 -12.54 -22.10
C LYS A 336 28.72 -11.38 -22.56
N LEU A 337 29.65 -10.93 -21.72
CA LEU A 337 30.57 -9.83 -22.04
C LEU A 337 31.76 -10.25 -22.92
N GLN A 338 32.16 -11.52 -22.88
CA GLN A 338 33.26 -12.04 -23.69
C GLN A 338 32.87 -12.30 -25.15
N ASP A 339 31.60 -12.74 -25.37
CA ASP A 339 31.06 -12.94 -26.74
C ASP A 339 30.06 -11.81 -27.08
N TYR A 340 30.53 -10.59 -26.90
CA TYR A 340 29.69 -9.40 -26.87
C TYR A 340 28.93 -9.12 -28.16
N ASP A 341 29.55 -9.23 -29.30
CA ASP A 341 28.92 -8.92 -30.60
C ASP A 341 27.80 -9.90 -30.93
N ALA A 342 28.05 -11.20 -30.72
CA ALA A 342 27.05 -12.23 -30.90
C ALA A 342 25.93 -12.12 -29.85
N TYR A 343 26.28 -11.80 -28.62
CA TYR A 343 25.31 -11.59 -27.55
C TYR A 343 24.42 -10.36 -27.83
N LEU A 344 25.00 -9.23 -28.24
CA LEU A 344 24.23 -8.04 -28.61
C LEU A 344 23.28 -8.33 -29.78
N ALA A 345 23.77 -9.00 -30.83
CA ALA A 345 22.93 -9.37 -31.97
C ALA A 345 21.75 -10.26 -31.55
N GLN A 346 21.97 -11.19 -30.60
CA GLN A 346 20.90 -12.03 -30.05
C GLN A 346 19.90 -11.24 -29.23
N LEU A 347 20.38 -10.31 -28.38
CA LEU A 347 19.52 -9.43 -27.59
C LEU A 347 18.68 -8.50 -28.46
N GLN A 348 19.32 -7.86 -29.46
CA GLN A 348 18.60 -7.00 -30.41
C GLN A 348 17.49 -7.78 -31.12
N LYS A 349 17.78 -8.99 -31.58
CA LYS A 349 16.77 -9.85 -32.22
C LYS A 349 15.63 -10.22 -31.27
N LYS A 350 15.92 -10.55 -30.01
CA LYS A 350 14.89 -10.84 -28.98
C LYS A 350 14.03 -9.62 -28.70
N VAL A 351 14.65 -8.44 -28.59
CA VAL A 351 13.92 -7.17 -28.37
C VAL A 351 13.00 -6.88 -29.55
N GLU A 352 13.48 -7.04 -30.80
CA GLU A 352 12.67 -6.86 -32.01
C GLU A 352 11.48 -7.84 -32.07
N GLU A 353 11.70 -9.12 -31.75
CA GLU A 353 10.65 -10.13 -31.70
C GLU A 353 9.58 -9.78 -30.65
N THR A 354 10.02 -9.44 -29.43
CA THR A 354 9.08 -9.08 -28.37
C THR A 354 8.42 -7.72 -28.58
N GLU A 355 9.11 -6.76 -29.20
CA GLU A 355 8.50 -5.50 -29.64
C GLU A 355 7.39 -5.71 -30.66
N ALA A 356 7.63 -6.61 -31.63
CA ALA A 356 6.62 -6.99 -32.63
C ALA A 356 5.37 -7.61 -31.98
N GLU A 357 5.56 -8.45 -30.94
CA GLU A 357 4.44 -9.01 -30.17
C GLU A 357 3.68 -7.93 -29.39
N VAL A 358 4.40 -7.04 -28.68
CA VAL A 358 3.80 -5.91 -27.95
C VAL A 358 3.01 -5.01 -28.91
N LYS A 359 3.57 -4.70 -30.08
CA LYS A 359 2.89 -3.93 -31.13
C LYS A 359 1.63 -4.63 -31.62
N HIS A 360 1.71 -5.93 -31.88
CA HIS A 360 0.57 -6.73 -32.31
C HIS A 360 -0.58 -6.69 -31.30
N TYR A 361 -0.29 -6.99 -30.01
CA TYR A 361 -1.33 -6.97 -28.97
C TYR A 361 -1.83 -5.56 -28.66
N SER A 362 -0.97 -4.54 -28.72
CA SER A 362 -1.38 -3.13 -28.57
C SER A 362 -2.37 -2.72 -29.65
N ASN A 363 -2.10 -3.08 -30.90
CA ASN A 363 -3.01 -2.79 -32.02
C ASN A 363 -4.34 -3.53 -31.89
N GLN A 364 -4.32 -4.82 -31.49
CA GLN A 364 -5.55 -5.58 -31.23
C GLN A 364 -6.36 -4.93 -30.10
N LEU A 365 -5.71 -4.55 -29.01
CA LEU A 365 -6.36 -3.90 -27.88
C LEU A 365 -6.98 -2.54 -28.29
N SER A 366 -6.24 -1.75 -29.06
CA SER A 366 -6.73 -0.47 -29.59
C SER A 366 -7.98 -0.62 -30.47
N LEU A 367 -8.01 -1.63 -31.34
CA LEU A 367 -9.19 -1.90 -32.16
C LEU A 367 -10.41 -2.25 -31.30
N LEU A 368 -10.27 -3.18 -30.36
CA LEU A 368 -11.34 -3.57 -29.45
C LEU A 368 -11.82 -2.39 -28.60
N ARG A 369 -10.91 -1.57 -28.09
CA ARG A 369 -11.25 -0.34 -27.37
C ARG A 369 -12.04 0.64 -28.21
N LYS A 370 -11.68 0.86 -29.48
CA LYS A 370 -12.40 1.73 -30.40
C LYS A 370 -13.81 1.23 -30.67
N GLU A 371 -14.00 -0.07 -30.85
CA GLU A 371 -15.33 -0.69 -30.99
C GLU A 371 -16.20 -0.47 -29.74
N GLU A 372 -15.65 -0.72 -28.57
CA GLU A 372 -16.35 -0.53 -27.30
C GLU A 372 -16.58 0.95 -26.97
N ALA A 373 -15.67 1.84 -27.37
CA ALA A 373 -15.83 3.28 -27.22
C ALA A 373 -17.04 3.82 -27.98
N VAL A 374 -17.32 3.29 -29.17
CA VAL A 374 -18.54 3.67 -29.93
C VAL A 374 -19.80 3.27 -29.14
N LYS A 375 -19.83 2.05 -28.59
CA LYS A 375 -20.96 1.57 -27.78
C LYS A 375 -21.13 2.38 -26.50
N LEU A 376 -20.02 2.66 -25.80
CA LEU A 376 -20.03 3.47 -24.60
C LEU A 376 -20.52 4.90 -24.90
N ALA A 377 -19.99 5.54 -25.94
CA ALA A 377 -20.41 6.88 -26.33
C ALA A 377 -21.89 6.95 -26.70
N GLU A 378 -22.42 5.93 -27.36
CA GLU A 378 -23.85 5.85 -27.70
C GLU A 378 -24.73 5.65 -26.46
N ALA A 379 -24.31 4.77 -25.54
CA ALA A 379 -25.02 4.58 -24.27
C ALA A 379 -25.03 5.86 -23.42
N ILE A 380 -23.91 6.58 -23.35
CA ILE A 380 -23.82 7.86 -22.64
C ILE A 380 -24.71 8.91 -23.32
N ARG A 381 -24.68 9.04 -24.65
CA ARG A 381 -25.56 9.97 -25.39
C ARG A 381 -27.05 9.68 -25.12
N LYS A 382 -27.43 8.40 -25.07
CA LYS A 382 -28.81 8.03 -24.68
C LYS A 382 -29.12 8.46 -23.25
N GLY A 383 -28.21 8.20 -22.30
CA GLY A 383 -28.35 8.65 -20.92
C GLY A 383 -28.48 10.17 -20.78
N LEU A 384 -27.71 10.93 -21.56
CA LEU A 384 -27.76 12.39 -21.58
C LEU A 384 -29.09 12.91 -22.13
N ARG A 385 -29.62 12.30 -23.21
CA ARG A 385 -30.94 12.66 -23.76
C ARG A 385 -32.06 12.43 -22.74
N ASP A 386 -32.00 11.35 -21.97
CA ASP A 386 -32.96 11.09 -20.88
C ASP A 386 -32.94 12.21 -19.82
N LEU A 387 -31.79 12.87 -19.62
CA LEU A 387 -31.59 13.99 -18.69
C LEU A 387 -31.80 15.37 -19.33
N ASN A 388 -32.50 15.40 -20.48
CA ASN A 388 -32.87 16.61 -21.24
C ASN A 388 -31.71 17.34 -21.93
N PHE A 389 -30.61 16.63 -22.19
CA PHE A 389 -29.53 17.12 -23.05
C PHE A 389 -29.77 16.64 -24.49
N LEU A 390 -30.70 17.29 -25.20
CA LEU A 390 -31.27 16.77 -26.45
C LEU A 390 -30.28 16.76 -27.62
N ASP A 391 -29.44 17.76 -27.68
CA ASP A 391 -28.53 18.00 -28.80
C ASP A 391 -27.06 17.83 -28.46
N THR A 392 -26.79 17.14 -27.36
CA THR A 392 -25.42 16.92 -26.85
C THR A 392 -24.65 15.93 -27.73
N GLN A 393 -23.46 16.33 -28.15
CA GLN A 393 -22.47 15.46 -28.77
C GLN A 393 -21.52 14.93 -27.67
N PHE A 394 -21.31 13.63 -27.66
CA PHE A 394 -20.32 13.00 -26.79
C PHE A 394 -19.44 12.07 -27.61
N GLU A 395 -18.13 12.27 -27.51
CA GLU A 395 -17.15 11.54 -28.30
C GLU A 395 -16.01 11.03 -27.39
N ILE A 396 -15.44 9.90 -27.75
CA ILE A 396 -14.27 9.34 -27.11
C ILE A 396 -13.12 9.42 -28.11
N VAL A 397 -12.19 10.31 -27.84
CA VAL A 397 -11.06 10.60 -28.73
C VAL A 397 -9.86 9.77 -28.29
N PHE A 398 -9.23 9.10 -29.26
CA PHE A 398 -8.01 8.33 -29.06
C PHE A 398 -6.81 9.12 -29.56
N ARG A 399 -5.74 9.10 -28.78
CA ARG A 399 -4.40 9.55 -29.19
C ARG A 399 -3.44 8.39 -28.97
N GLU A 400 -2.48 8.25 -29.85
CA GLU A 400 -1.44 7.24 -29.71
C GLU A 400 -0.27 7.80 -28.91
N LEU A 401 0.14 7.07 -27.88
CA LEU A 401 1.36 7.35 -27.13
C LEU A 401 2.56 6.94 -28.00
N GLY A 402 3.62 7.75 -28.00
CA GLY A 402 4.86 7.42 -28.73
C GLY A 402 5.66 6.27 -28.10
N THR A 403 5.16 5.67 -27.01
CA THR A 403 5.85 4.61 -26.26
C THR A 403 4.86 3.52 -25.85
N TYR A 404 5.34 2.28 -25.80
CA TYR A 404 4.55 1.16 -25.28
C TYR A 404 4.44 1.24 -23.77
N THR A 405 3.29 0.84 -23.25
CA THR A 405 3.03 0.70 -21.82
C THR A 405 2.40 -0.67 -21.53
N VAL A 406 2.34 -1.07 -20.27
CA VAL A 406 1.61 -2.28 -19.85
C VAL A 406 0.13 -2.25 -20.25
N GLN A 407 -0.42 -1.07 -20.53
CA GLN A 407 -1.81 -0.87 -20.96
C GLN A 407 -1.94 -0.62 -22.47
N GLY A 408 -0.86 -0.72 -23.25
CA GLY A 408 -0.82 -0.44 -24.66
C GLY A 408 -0.37 0.99 -24.98
N THR A 409 -0.76 1.47 -26.16
CA THR A 409 -0.36 2.78 -26.71
C THR A 409 -1.49 3.79 -26.72
N ASP A 410 -2.70 3.44 -26.25
CA ASP A 410 -3.84 4.34 -26.30
C ASP A 410 -3.85 5.33 -25.14
N GLU A 411 -4.01 6.58 -25.44
CA GLU A 411 -4.49 7.64 -24.55
C GLU A 411 -5.90 8.01 -24.96
N VAL A 412 -6.82 8.07 -24.01
CA VAL A 412 -8.25 8.30 -24.27
C VAL A 412 -8.71 9.57 -23.58
N GLU A 413 -9.52 10.37 -24.29
CA GLU A 413 -10.11 11.59 -23.75
C GLU A 413 -11.60 11.67 -24.08
N PHE A 414 -12.44 11.92 -23.06
CA PHE A 414 -13.86 12.13 -23.23
C PHE A 414 -14.12 13.58 -23.60
N MET A 415 -14.80 13.79 -24.73
CA MET A 415 -15.12 15.08 -25.28
C MET A 415 -16.63 15.28 -25.33
N ILE A 416 -17.09 16.49 -25.06
CA ILE A 416 -18.51 16.81 -25.03
C ILE A 416 -18.76 18.19 -25.64
N SER A 417 -19.90 18.33 -26.36
CA SER A 417 -20.53 19.61 -26.71
C SER A 417 -21.95 19.60 -26.19
N MET A 418 -22.34 20.66 -25.50
CA MET A 418 -23.65 20.77 -24.86
C MET A 418 -24.72 21.32 -25.80
N ASN A 419 -24.34 22.17 -26.74
CA ASN A 419 -25.24 22.89 -27.64
C ASN A 419 -24.87 22.67 -29.10
N PRO A 420 -25.85 22.65 -29.99
CA PRO A 420 -25.59 22.59 -31.42
C PRO A 420 -24.72 23.76 -31.89
N GLY A 421 -23.68 23.45 -32.67
CA GLY A 421 -22.76 24.44 -33.20
C GLY A 421 -21.61 24.88 -32.27
N GLU A 422 -21.59 24.45 -31.05
CA GLU A 422 -20.42 24.60 -30.19
C GLU A 422 -19.38 23.50 -30.47
N PRO A 423 -18.07 23.84 -30.43
CA PRO A 423 -17.04 22.85 -30.58
C PRO A 423 -17.05 21.85 -29.39
N VAL A 424 -16.73 20.60 -29.67
CA VAL A 424 -16.50 19.61 -28.59
C VAL A 424 -15.29 20.02 -27.78
N LYS A 425 -15.40 19.97 -26.46
CA LYS A 425 -14.33 20.29 -25.49
C LYS A 425 -14.10 19.09 -24.56
N ALA A 426 -12.97 19.09 -23.88
CA ALA A 426 -12.70 18.08 -22.86
C ALA A 426 -13.79 18.13 -21.77
N LEU A 427 -14.16 16.98 -21.26
CA LEU A 427 -15.17 16.88 -20.20
C LEU A 427 -14.81 17.72 -18.97
N GLY A 428 -13.51 17.85 -18.67
CA GLY A 428 -13.00 18.69 -17.58
C GLY A 428 -13.20 20.20 -17.78
N ASP A 429 -13.49 20.66 -19.01
CA ASP A 429 -13.67 22.07 -19.35
C ASP A 429 -15.14 22.52 -19.33
N VAL A 430 -16.04 21.67 -18.88
CA VAL A 430 -17.46 22.01 -18.71
C VAL A 430 -17.64 22.94 -17.52
N ALA A 431 -18.19 24.12 -17.76
CA ALA A 431 -18.18 25.22 -16.79
C ALA A 431 -19.30 25.20 -15.73
N SER A 432 -20.42 24.49 -15.99
CA SER A 432 -21.61 24.51 -15.11
C SER A 432 -21.63 23.33 -14.15
N GLY A 433 -21.66 23.61 -12.83
CA GLY A 433 -21.70 22.56 -11.79
C GLY A 433 -22.90 21.61 -11.91
N GLY A 434 -24.11 22.15 -12.09
CA GLY A 434 -25.31 21.32 -12.21
C GLY A 434 -25.37 20.51 -13.52
N GLU A 435 -24.88 21.07 -14.64
CA GLU A 435 -24.76 20.32 -15.90
C GLU A 435 -23.76 19.19 -15.76
N LEU A 436 -22.60 19.50 -15.18
CA LEU A 436 -21.54 18.53 -14.94
C LEU A 436 -22.03 17.37 -14.06
N SER A 437 -22.73 17.65 -12.96
CA SER A 437 -23.30 16.62 -12.08
C SER A 437 -24.27 15.70 -12.83
N ARG A 438 -25.09 16.23 -13.73
CA ARG A 438 -25.99 15.42 -14.56
C ARG A 438 -25.27 14.62 -15.64
N ILE A 439 -24.22 15.17 -16.25
CA ILE A 439 -23.35 14.40 -17.16
C ILE A 439 -22.70 13.24 -16.43
N MET A 440 -22.18 13.50 -15.23
CA MET A 440 -21.62 12.46 -14.37
C MET A 440 -22.63 11.39 -14.01
N LEU A 441 -23.88 11.78 -13.69
CA LEU A 441 -24.98 10.86 -13.46
C LEU A 441 -25.25 9.98 -14.69
N ALA A 442 -25.26 10.56 -15.91
CA ALA A 442 -25.44 9.79 -17.13
C ALA A 442 -24.33 8.76 -17.32
N ILE A 443 -23.07 9.16 -17.16
CA ILE A 443 -21.92 8.26 -17.29
C ILE A 443 -21.97 7.16 -16.21
N LYS A 444 -22.17 7.53 -14.94
CA LYS A 444 -22.27 6.58 -13.83
C LYS A 444 -23.45 5.61 -13.98
N SER A 445 -24.57 6.05 -14.56
CA SER A 445 -25.71 5.15 -14.82
C SER A 445 -25.40 4.07 -15.86
N VAL A 446 -24.56 4.40 -16.86
CA VAL A 446 -24.07 3.42 -17.86
C VAL A 446 -23.05 2.46 -17.24
N MET A 447 -22.29 2.94 -16.26
CA MET A 447 -21.22 2.18 -15.61
C MET A 447 -21.68 1.47 -14.33
N ALA A 448 -22.93 1.62 -13.89
CA ALA A 448 -23.39 1.22 -12.55
C ALA A 448 -23.11 -0.24 -12.16
N GLU A 449 -23.08 -1.17 -13.10
CA GLU A 449 -22.74 -2.58 -12.84
C GLU A 449 -21.22 -2.87 -12.88
N LYS A 450 -20.43 -1.91 -13.35
CA LYS A 450 -18.98 -2.06 -13.63
C LYS A 450 -18.12 -1.12 -12.81
N ASP A 451 -18.73 -0.13 -12.17
CA ASP A 451 -18.03 0.84 -11.31
C ASP A 451 -17.65 0.17 -9.99
N GLN A 452 -16.43 0.40 -9.56
CA GLN A 452 -15.87 -0.20 -8.33
C GLN A 452 -16.09 0.69 -7.09
N ILE A 453 -16.45 1.96 -7.28
CA ILE A 453 -16.66 2.91 -6.18
C ILE A 453 -18.07 2.74 -5.62
N GLU A 454 -18.15 2.35 -4.37
CA GLU A 454 -19.43 2.00 -3.74
C GLU A 454 -20.27 3.22 -3.32
N THR A 455 -19.64 4.37 -3.01
CA THR A 455 -20.35 5.57 -2.54
C THR A 455 -20.19 6.71 -3.52
N LEU A 456 -21.33 7.20 -4.02
CA LEU A 456 -21.42 8.33 -4.95
C LEU A 456 -22.18 9.47 -4.28
N ILE A 457 -21.62 10.66 -4.30
CA ILE A 457 -22.22 11.87 -3.72
C ILE A 457 -22.50 12.86 -4.84
N PHE A 458 -23.75 13.28 -4.98
CA PHE A 458 -24.17 14.27 -5.97
C PHE A 458 -24.56 15.58 -5.32
N ASP A 459 -23.87 16.66 -5.71
CA ASP A 459 -24.16 18.02 -5.34
C ASP A 459 -24.69 18.81 -6.53
N GLU A 460 -25.57 19.78 -6.29
CA GLU A 460 -26.11 20.70 -7.30
C GLU A 460 -26.79 20.01 -8.51
N ILE A 461 -27.15 18.74 -8.41
CA ILE A 461 -27.72 17.98 -9.52
C ILE A 461 -29.09 18.51 -9.97
N ASP A 462 -29.77 19.20 -9.08
CA ASP A 462 -31.11 19.80 -9.25
C ASP A 462 -31.08 21.28 -9.70
N VAL A 463 -29.88 21.86 -9.87
CA VAL A 463 -29.74 23.24 -10.35
C VAL A 463 -30.16 23.36 -11.82
N GLY A 464 -31.09 24.28 -12.09
CA GLY A 464 -31.57 24.59 -13.43
C GLY A 464 -32.52 23.55 -14.04
N ILE A 465 -33.05 22.63 -13.24
CA ILE A 465 -34.05 21.66 -13.71
C ILE A 465 -35.35 21.70 -12.87
N SER A 466 -36.42 21.23 -13.46
CA SER A 466 -37.71 21.09 -12.81
C SER A 466 -38.58 20.04 -13.51
N GLY A 467 -39.74 19.70 -12.93
CA GLY A 467 -40.76 18.88 -13.56
C GLY A 467 -40.22 17.55 -14.11
N ARG A 468 -40.39 17.31 -15.40
CA ARG A 468 -40.05 16.04 -16.06
C ARG A 468 -38.56 15.69 -16.00
N THR A 469 -37.70 16.70 -16.09
CA THR A 469 -36.25 16.47 -16.02
C THR A 469 -35.81 16.03 -14.61
N ALA A 470 -36.39 16.65 -13.57
CA ALA A 470 -36.16 16.24 -12.19
C ALA A 470 -36.64 14.80 -11.93
N GLN A 471 -37.78 14.40 -12.53
CA GLN A 471 -38.25 13.02 -12.48
C GLN A 471 -37.25 12.04 -13.11
N LYS A 472 -36.70 12.37 -14.26
CA LYS A 472 -35.74 11.51 -14.95
C LYS A 472 -34.40 11.42 -14.20
N VAL A 473 -33.94 12.53 -13.59
CA VAL A 473 -32.76 12.54 -12.72
C VAL A 473 -32.98 11.62 -11.53
N SER A 474 -34.14 11.70 -10.87
CA SER A 474 -34.45 10.87 -9.72
C SER A 474 -34.54 9.37 -10.05
N GLU A 475 -35.16 9.01 -11.19
CA GLU A 475 -35.19 7.63 -11.69
C GLU A 475 -33.77 7.07 -11.93
N LYS A 476 -32.87 7.88 -12.55
CA LYS A 476 -31.48 7.47 -12.79
C LYS A 476 -30.70 7.31 -11.48
N MET A 477 -30.87 8.20 -10.50
CA MET A 477 -30.24 8.06 -9.19
C MET A 477 -30.72 6.82 -8.44
N SER A 478 -32.03 6.55 -8.46
CA SER A 478 -32.59 5.34 -7.87
C SER A 478 -32.05 4.07 -8.54
N PHE A 479 -31.91 4.07 -9.88
CA PHE A 479 -31.29 2.95 -10.61
C PHE A 479 -29.86 2.68 -10.15
N ILE A 480 -29.03 3.73 -10.03
CA ILE A 480 -27.67 3.59 -9.50
C ILE A 480 -27.71 3.12 -8.04
N GLY A 481 -28.64 3.63 -7.25
CA GLY A 481 -28.82 3.28 -5.84
C GLY A 481 -29.07 1.79 -5.57
N ARG A 482 -29.46 1.00 -6.58
CA ARG A 482 -29.59 -0.46 -6.43
C ARG A 482 -28.25 -1.17 -6.19
N ASN A 483 -27.19 -0.65 -6.80
CA ASN A 483 -25.86 -1.26 -6.75
C ASN A 483 -24.85 -0.43 -5.95
N HIS A 484 -25.11 0.87 -5.76
CA HIS A 484 -24.26 1.80 -5.06
C HIS A 484 -25.01 2.51 -3.92
N GLN A 485 -24.29 3.03 -2.98
CA GLN A 485 -24.82 4.04 -2.09
C GLN A 485 -24.76 5.40 -2.79
N VAL A 486 -25.92 6.03 -2.94
CA VAL A 486 -26.02 7.38 -3.51
C VAL A 486 -26.44 8.34 -2.40
N ILE A 487 -25.69 9.43 -2.24
CA ILE A 487 -26.04 10.52 -1.32
C ILE A 487 -26.26 11.77 -2.16
N CYS A 488 -27.42 12.40 -2.02
CA CYS A 488 -27.75 13.58 -2.80
C CYS A 488 -28.44 14.62 -1.94
N ILE A 489 -28.04 15.88 -2.14
CA ILE A 489 -28.73 17.04 -1.57
C ILE A 489 -29.64 17.62 -2.62
N THR A 490 -30.91 17.88 -2.25
CA THR A 490 -31.89 18.45 -3.17
C THR A 490 -32.87 19.42 -2.49
N HIS A 491 -33.47 20.25 -3.31
CA HIS A 491 -34.63 21.06 -2.96
C HIS A 491 -35.88 20.71 -3.79
N LEU A 492 -35.79 19.66 -4.64
CA LEU A 492 -36.85 19.22 -5.50
C LEU A 492 -37.60 18.01 -4.93
N ALA A 493 -38.92 18.14 -4.78
CA ALA A 493 -39.77 17.07 -4.27
C ALA A 493 -39.71 15.79 -5.09
N GLN A 494 -39.54 15.90 -6.43
CA GLN A 494 -39.42 14.74 -7.34
C GLN A 494 -38.23 13.87 -7.02
N ILE A 495 -37.10 14.49 -6.64
CA ILE A 495 -35.90 13.78 -6.27
C ILE A 495 -36.05 13.22 -4.85
N ALA A 496 -36.57 14.02 -3.91
CA ALA A 496 -36.78 13.64 -2.53
C ALA A 496 -37.73 12.46 -2.36
N ALA A 497 -38.78 12.38 -3.19
CA ALA A 497 -39.76 11.28 -3.17
C ALA A 497 -39.13 9.90 -3.45
N MET A 498 -38.02 9.86 -4.23
CA MET A 498 -37.30 8.63 -4.58
C MET A 498 -36.35 8.14 -3.50
N ALA A 499 -36.23 8.82 -2.35
CA ALA A 499 -35.33 8.42 -1.27
C ALA A 499 -35.64 7.00 -0.73
N ASP A 500 -34.57 6.22 -0.46
CA ASP A 500 -34.63 5.01 0.36
C ASP A 500 -34.43 5.37 1.84
N ALA A 501 -33.63 6.42 2.08
CA ALA A 501 -33.51 7.08 3.36
C ALA A 501 -33.56 8.60 3.16
N HIS A 502 -34.47 9.28 3.85
CA HIS A 502 -34.67 10.71 3.75
C HIS A 502 -34.24 11.39 5.05
N TYR A 503 -33.41 12.39 4.95
CA TYR A 503 -32.89 13.16 6.06
C TYR A 503 -33.29 14.63 5.92
N ALA A 504 -33.79 15.22 7.01
CA ALA A 504 -34.04 16.65 7.07
C ALA A 504 -32.92 17.37 7.80
N ILE A 505 -32.54 18.54 7.27
CA ILE A 505 -31.59 19.46 7.88
C ILE A 505 -32.35 20.69 8.35
N GLU A 506 -32.36 20.94 9.65
CA GLU A 506 -33.05 22.07 10.27
C GLU A 506 -32.10 22.97 11.03
N LYS A 507 -32.43 24.26 11.05
CA LYS A 507 -31.81 25.24 11.94
C LYS A 507 -32.62 25.38 13.22
N GLN A 508 -31.97 25.23 14.34
CA GLN A 508 -32.56 25.52 15.64
C GLN A 508 -31.76 26.59 16.34
N VAL A 509 -32.43 27.51 16.99
CA VAL A 509 -31.79 28.53 17.83
C VAL A 509 -31.83 28.03 19.26
N GLU A 510 -30.69 27.66 19.80
CA GLU A 510 -30.50 27.26 21.21
C GLU A 510 -29.57 28.25 21.86
N ASP A 511 -29.97 28.83 22.99
CA ASP A 511 -29.20 29.83 23.78
C ASP A 511 -28.68 31.03 22.95
N GLY A 512 -29.49 31.50 21.98
CA GLY A 512 -29.14 32.61 21.10
C GLY A 512 -28.12 32.28 20.01
N VAL A 513 -27.76 31.01 19.85
CA VAL A 513 -26.83 30.51 18.82
C VAL A 513 -27.58 29.59 17.86
N THR A 514 -27.41 29.84 16.56
CA THR A 514 -27.97 28.97 15.53
C THR A 514 -27.15 27.69 15.40
N LYS A 515 -27.80 26.54 15.54
CA LYS A 515 -27.23 25.20 15.33
C LYS A 515 -28.00 24.47 14.25
N SER A 516 -27.29 23.70 13.43
CA SER A 516 -27.89 22.79 12.45
C SER A 516 -28.01 21.40 13.06
N LYS A 517 -29.18 20.77 12.90
CA LYS A 517 -29.44 19.37 13.26
C LYS A 517 -29.84 18.57 12.02
N ILE A 518 -29.46 17.29 11.99
CA ILE A 518 -29.85 16.35 10.94
C ILE A 518 -30.52 15.16 11.61
N PHE A 519 -31.60 14.70 11.02
CA PHE A 519 -32.30 13.51 11.48
C PHE A 519 -32.95 12.78 10.32
N ARG A 520 -33.02 11.47 10.45
CA ARG A 520 -33.72 10.62 9.49
C ARG A 520 -35.22 10.76 9.70
N LEU A 521 -35.98 10.92 8.61
CA LEU A 521 -37.41 11.05 8.62
C LEU A 521 -38.09 9.70 8.71
N SER A 522 -39.24 9.62 9.44
CA SER A 522 -40.19 8.53 9.33
C SER A 522 -41.01 8.66 8.03
N LYS A 523 -41.73 7.61 7.63
CA LYS A 523 -42.55 7.65 6.41
C LYS A 523 -43.57 8.78 6.42
N GLU A 524 -44.16 9.06 7.56
CA GLU A 524 -45.09 10.17 7.75
C GLU A 524 -44.40 11.51 7.59
N GLN A 525 -43.23 11.69 8.24
CA GLN A 525 -42.42 12.89 8.15
C GLN A 525 -41.88 13.10 6.72
N GLU A 526 -41.59 12.05 5.97
CA GLU A 526 -41.19 12.17 4.56
C GLU A 526 -42.31 12.83 3.71
N ILE A 527 -43.56 12.47 3.94
CA ILE A 527 -44.70 13.06 3.23
C ILE A 527 -44.88 14.53 3.66
N GLU A 528 -44.74 14.83 4.93
CA GLU A 528 -44.82 16.21 5.44
C GLU A 528 -43.71 17.09 4.84
N GLU A 529 -42.47 16.58 4.77
CA GLU A 529 -41.34 17.29 4.18
C GLU A 529 -41.54 17.49 2.66
N LEU A 530 -42.06 16.48 1.95
CA LEU A 530 -42.43 16.61 0.54
C LEU A 530 -43.52 17.68 0.35
N ALA A 531 -44.53 17.69 1.21
CA ALA A 531 -45.58 18.70 1.19
C ALA A 531 -45.01 20.11 1.49
N ARG A 532 -44.08 20.24 2.40
CA ARG A 532 -43.34 21.50 2.68
C ARG A 532 -42.60 22.00 1.45
N ILE A 533 -41.91 21.12 0.75
CA ILE A 533 -41.17 21.46 -0.48
C ILE A 533 -42.13 21.89 -1.60
N LEU A 534 -43.27 21.23 -1.75
CA LEU A 534 -44.27 21.51 -2.78
C LEU A 534 -45.09 22.77 -2.50
N GLY A 535 -45.53 22.95 -1.26
CA GLY A 535 -46.50 23.98 -0.86
C GLY A 535 -45.87 25.23 -0.25
N GLY A 536 -44.59 25.19 0.09
CA GLY A 536 -43.91 26.30 0.76
C GLY A 536 -44.48 26.57 2.16
N ALA A 537 -44.81 27.84 2.44
CA ALA A 537 -45.23 28.28 3.78
C ALA A 537 -46.64 27.83 4.23
N LYS A 538 -47.48 27.36 3.32
CA LYS A 538 -48.82 26.85 3.63
C LYS A 538 -49.02 25.44 3.11
N ILE A 539 -49.10 24.49 4.00
CA ILE A 539 -49.41 23.11 3.70
C ILE A 539 -50.93 22.96 3.77
N THR A 540 -51.58 22.66 2.64
CA THR A 540 -53.01 22.37 2.56
C THR A 540 -53.22 20.86 2.42
N ASP A 541 -54.43 20.36 2.69
CA ASP A 541 -54.75 18.95 2.51
C ASP A 541 -54.51 18.46 1.08
N THR A 542 -54.72 19.30 0.08
CA THR A 542 -54.43 19.01 -1.32
C THR A 542 -52.93 18.85 -1.58
N VAL A 543 -52.10 19.66 -0.97
CA VAL A 543 -50.63 19.53 -1.08
C VAL A 543 -50.15 18.27 -0.37
N MET A 544 -50.71 17.94 0.79
CA MET A 544 -50.39 16.68 1.48
C MET A 544 -50.76 15.46 0.66
N GLN A 545 -51.95 15.48 0.02
CA GLN A 545 -52.37 14.40 -0.86
C GLN A 545 -51.46 14.27 -2.08
N SER A 546 -51.07 15.39 -2.70
CA SER A 546 -50.13 15.38 -3.84
C SER A 546 -48.76 14.85 -3.44
N ALA A 547 -48.25 15.17 -2.23
CA ALA A 547 -47.02 14.65 -1.69
C ALA A 547 -47.07 13.12 -1.47
N ALA A 548 -48.19 12.63 -0.91
CA ALA A 548 -48.43 11.20 -0.71
C ALA A 548 -48.51 10.42 -2.04
N GLU A 549 -49.25 10.95 -3.03
CA GLU A 549 -49.32 10.37 -4.38
C GLU A 549 -47.96 10.34 -5.07
N MET A 550 -47.15 11.41 -4.92
CA MET A 550 -45.79 11.47 -5.47
C MET A 550 -44.90 10.39 -4.85
N LYS A 551 -44.95 10.20 -3.52
CA LYS A 551 -44.18 9.16 -2.82
C LYS A 551 -44.60 7.75 -3.27
N GLU A 552 -45.92 7.50 -3.38
CA GLU A 552 -46.42 6.22 -3.86
C GLU A 552 -45.99 5.91 -5.30
N LEU A 553 -46.09 6.89 -6.21
CA LEU A 553 -45.58 6.77 -7.59
C LEU A 553 -44.07 6.47 -7.63
N ALA A 554 -43.31 7.13 -6.79
CA ALA A 554 -41.86 6.90 -6.67
C ALA A 554 -41.57 5.45 -6.22
N GLU A 555 -42.29 4.95 -5.23
CA GLU A 555 -42.14 3.56 -4.75
C GLU A 555 -42.49 2.51 -5.82
N ARG A 556 -43.48 2.80 -6.68
CA ARG A 556 -43.87 1.91 -7.80
C ARG A 556 -42.86 1.93 -8.97
N THR A 557 -42.08 3.01 -9.08
CA THR A 557 -41.10 3.21 -10.18
C THR A 557 -39.74 2.61 -9.86
N LYS A 558 -39.42 2.41 -8.59
CA LYS A 558 -38.20 1.74 -8.11
C LYS A 558 -38.17 0.27 -8.50
#